data_c31fc3852088bfee5fb32236de4186c6
#
_entry.id   c31fc3852088bfee5fb32236de4186c6
#
_cell.length_a   1.000
_cell.length_b   1.000
_cell.length_c   1.000
_cell.angle_alpha   90.00
_cell.angle_beta   90.00
_cell.angle_gamma   90.00
#
_symmetry.space_group_name_H-M   'P 1'
#
loop_
_entity.id
_entity.type
_entity.pdbx_description
1 polymer ?
#
loop_
_entity_poly.entity_id
_entity_poly.type
_entity_poly.pdbx_seq_one_letter_code
_entity_poly.pdbx_strand_id
1 'polypeptide(L)'
;MKKKRIMTALLTTAMVFGAVPTAFAADNITVTVDDQKVSFGDQQPVNINGRVMVPVRAVAEKMGWDVEWFTYYGNTVVDGQFQQEHDIVLKNIVKKSDTYWAGYQTNINIEHQTRSSRIDGKTPYQTKEAPVTVPIATINGRTLLGIRDIAECTYSDIKWDSASQTVQITTKPVEQFPKYSDVLEYANIREGDTKRLQT
;
A
#
# COMPACT_ATOMS: atom_id res chain seq x y z
N MET A 1 -34.84 3.56 -74.28
CA MET A 1 -35.14 3.75 -72.85
C MET A 1 -33.86 3.44 -72.04
N LYS A 2 -33.11 4.46 -71.55
CA LYS A 2 -31.86 4.28 -70.80
C LYS A 2 -32.17 4.24 -69.30
N LYS A 3 -31.95 3.12 -68.65
CA LYS A 3 -32.09 2.97 -67.19
C LYS A 3 -30.85 3.57 -66.51
N LYS A 4 -31.04 4.66 -65.78
CA LYS A 4 -30.01 5.24 -64.90
C LYS A 4 -29.90 4.37 -63.63
N ARG A 5 -28.71 3.82 -63.37
CA ARG A 5 -28.38 3.15 -62.09
C ARG A 5 -27.91 4.25 -61.10
N ILE A 6 -28.67 4.42 -60.03
CA ILE A 6 -28.30 5.27 -58.90
C ILE A 6 -27.42 4.41 -58.02
N MET A 7 -26.13 4.77 -57.87
CA MET A 7 -25.19 4.13 -56.97
C MET A 7 -25.27 4.90 -55.66
N THR A 8 -25.89 4.26 -54.64
CA THR A 8 -25.94 4.82 -53.30
C THR A 8 -24.62 4.48 -52.62
N ALA A 9 -23.76 5.46 -52.38
CA ALA A 9 -22.55 5.33 -51.58
C ALA A 9 -22.93 5.37 -50.09
N LEU A 10 -22.78 4.24 -49.42
CA LEU A 10 -22.89 4.16 -47.94
C LEU A 10 -21.62 4.71 -47.34
N LEU A 11 -21.70 5.91 -46.77
CA LEU A 11 -20.62 6.48 -45.98
C LEU A 11 -20.67 5.92 -44.58
N THR A 12 -19.91 4.86 -44.30
CA THR A 12 -19.71 4.36 -42.94
C THR A 12 -18.72 5.26 -42.21
N THR A 13 -19.24 6.17 -41.40
CA THR A 13 -18.41 6.98 -40.47
C THR A 13 -18.01 6.06 -39.29
N ALA A 14 -16.78 5.56 -39.33
CA ALA A 14 -16.20 4.89 -38.18
C ALA A 14 -15.91 5.93 -37.10
N MET A 15 -16.76 5.97 -36.07
CA MET A 15 -16.43 6.71 -34.84
C MET A 15 -15.32 5.94 -34.12
N VAL A 16 -14.10 6.42 -34.28
CA VAL A 16 -12.99 6.03 -33.41
C VAL A 16 -13.25 6.69 -32.06
N PHE A 17 -13.79 5.91 -31.11
CA PHE A 17 -13.75 6.27 -29.71
C PHE A 17 -12.27 6.17 -29.26
N GLY A 18 -11.54 7.24 -29.49
CA GLY A 18 -10.27 7.43 -28.85
C GLY A 18 -10.52 7.52 -27.34
N ALA A 19 -10.11 6.50 -26.61
CA ALA A 19 -9.97 6.62 -25.16
C ALA A 19 -8.96 7.75 -24.91
N VAL A 20 -9.46 8.96 -24.62
CA VAL A 20 -8.64 10.03 -24.10
C VAL A 20 -8.13 9.52 -22.76
N PRO A 21 -6.81 9.39 -22.55
CA PRO A 21 -6.30 9.15 -21.21
C PRO A 21 -6.80 10.31 -20.36
N THR A 22 -7.64 10.03 -19.38
CA THR A 22 -7.98 11.02 -18.36
C THR A 22 -6.67 11.36 -17.67
N ALA A 23 -6.06 12.47 -18.06
CA ALA A 23 -4.96 13.05 -17.31
C ALA A 23 -5.53 13.31 -15.92
N PHE A 24 -5.14 12.50 -14.94
CA PHE A 24 -5.40 12.81 -13.55
C PHE A 24 -4.75 14.16 -13.30
N ALA A 25 -5.57 15.20 -13.10
CA ALA A 25 -5.06 16.50 -12.72
C ALA A 25 -4.18 16.25 -11.47
N ALA A 26 -2.92 16.65 -11.57
CA ALA A 26 -2.05 16.63 -10.39
C ALA A 26 -2.61 17.69 -9.44
N ASP A 27 -3.52 17.28 -8.57
CA ASP A 27 -3.91 18.11 -7.45
C ASP A 27 -2.63 18.43 -6.69
N ASN A 28 -2.40 19.72 -6.34
CA ASN A 28 -1.22 20.13 -5.58
C ASN A 28 -1.31 19.64 -4.12
N ILE A 29 -1.51 18.32 -3.97
CA ILE A 29 -1.65 17.70 -2.65
C ILE A 29 -0.29 17.64 -2.00
N THR A 30 -0.18 18.27 -0.85
CA THR A 30 0.97 18.14 0.04
C THR A 30 0.71 17.04 1.06
N VAL A 31 1.74 16.28 1.38
CA VAL A 31 1.70 15.31 2.49
C VAL A 31 2.81 15.66 3.47
N THR A 32 2.49 15.71 4.75
CA THR A 32 3.47 15.87 5.82
C THR A 32 3.41 14.68 6.77
N VAL A 33 4.56 14.32 7.33
CA VAL A 33 4.71 13.37 8.41
C VAL A 33 5.46 14.11 9.52
N ASP A 34 4.83 14.23 10.70
CA ASP A 34 5.36 14.98 11.85
C ASP A 34 5.84 16.37 11.42
N ASP A 35 4.97 17.11 10.72
CA ASP A 35 5.18 18.45 10.17
C ASP A 35 6.27 18.55 9.09
N GLN A 36 6.90 17.44 8.71
CA GLN A 36 7.90 17.42 7.66
C GLN A 36 7.30 16.96 6.34
N LYS A 37 7.50 17.76 5.28
CA LYS A 37 7.00 17.45 3.95
C LYS A 37 7.59 16.13 3.43
N VAL A 38 6.73 15.27 2.89
CA VAL A 38 7.15 14.07 2.14
C VAL A 38 7.59 14.49 0.75
N SER A 39 8.76 14.01 0.33
CA SER A 39 9.26 14.19 -1.03
C SER A 39 8.82 13.00 -1.88
N PHE A 40 8.06 13.27 -2.90
CA PHE A 40 7.67 12.29 -3.91
C PHE A 40 8.57 12.48 -5.14
N GLY A 41 9.14 11.41 -5.65
CA GLY A 41 9.97 11.47 -6.85
C GLY A 41 9.16 11.76 -8.13
N ASP A 42 9.15 10.79 -9.01
CA ASP A 42 8.48 10.83 -10.32
C ASP A 42 6.95 10.68 -10.25
N GLN A 43 6.40 10.14 -9.17
CA GLN A 43 4.96 9.97 -8.96
C GLN A 43 4.48 10.79 -7.76
N GLN A 44 3.71 11.84 -8.05
CA GLN A 44 3.08 12.68 -7.03
C GLN A 44 1.81 12.03 -6.46
N PRO A 45 1.33 12.47 -5.29
CA PRO A 45 -0.01 12.12 -4.80
C PRO A 45 -1.07 12.44 -5.86
N VAL A 46 -2.10 11.61 -5.92
CA VAL A 46 -3.24 11.81 -6.82
C VAL A 46 -4.56 11.69 -6.06
N ASN A 47 -5.57 12.41 -6.50
CA ASN A 47 -6.92 12.23 -6.00
C ASN A 47 -7.69 11.31 -6.93
N ILE A 48 -8.13 10.16 -6.41
CA ILE A 48 -8.98 9.22 -7.14
C ILE A 48 -10.32 9.14 -6.41
N ASN A 49 -11.36 9.65 -7.03
CA ASN A 49 -12.73 9.64 -6.49
C ASN A 49 -12.83 10.24 -5.06
N GLY A 50 -12.14 11.36 -4.82
CA GLY A 50 -12.14 12.04 -3.53
C GLY A 50 -11.24 11.38 -2.47
N ARG A 51 -10.38 10.46 -2.88
CA ARG A 51 -9.42 9.78 -2.02
C ARG A 51 -7.99 10.09 -2.46
N VAL A 52 -7.17 10.51 -1.50
CA VAL A 52 -5.74 10.75 -1.76
C VAL A 52 -5.01 9.41 -1.79
N MET A 53 -4.42 9.14 -2.96
CA MET A 53 -3.56 7.98 -3.21
C MET A 53 -2.12 8.44 -3.29
N VAL A 54 -1.22 7.70 -2.67
CA VAL A 54 0.20 8.06 -2.58
C VAL A 54 1.10 6.87 -2.89
N PRO A 55 2.29 7.10 -3.46
CA PRO A 55 3.31 6.07 -3.54
C PRO A 55 3.63 5.54 -2.13
N VAL A 56 3.37 4.24 -1.90
CA VAL A 56 3.43 3.63 -0.56
C VAL A 56 4.78 3.84 0.10
N ARG A 57 5.85 3.55 -0.64
CA ARG A 57 7.22 3.61 -0.12
C ARG A 57 7.59 4.99 0.42
N ALA A 58 7.29 6.05 -0.33
CA ALA A 58 7.65 7.41 0.06
C ALA A 58 7.06 7.85 1.40
N VAL A 59 5.82 7.42 1.67
CA VAL A 59 5.13 7.78 2.91
C VAL A 59 5.54 6.85 4.05
N ALA A 60 5.52 5.53 3.84
CA ALA A 60 5.84 4.57 4.90
C ALA A 60 7.29 4.70 5.41
N GLU A 61 8.27 4.87 4.50
CA GLU A 61 9.66 5.10 4.91
C GLU A 61 9.82 6.44 5.66
N LYS A 62 9.10 7.49 5.26
CA LYS A 62 9.10 8.76 6.00
C LYS A 62 8.54 8.61 7.40
N MET A 63 7.64 7.65 7.63
CA MET A 63 7.07 7.31 8.94
C MET A 63 7.96 6.34 9.74
N GLY A 64 9.13 5.97 9.22
CA GLY A 64 10.07 5.06 9.89
C GLY A 64 9.74 3.58 9.75
N TRP A 65 8.99 3.21 8.71
CA TRP A 65 8.70 1.81 8.39
C TRP A 65 9.53 1.33 7.21
N ASP A 66 10.09 0.13 7.31
CA ASP A 66 10.71 -0.55 6.17
C ASP A 66 9.65 -1.02 5.19
N VAL A 67 9.92 -0.91 3.90
CA VAL A 67 8.98 -1.31 2.83
C VAL A 67 9.65 -2.34 1.93
N GLU A 68 9.12 -3.55 1.94
CA GLU A 68 9.57 -4.66 1.11
C GLU A 68 8.49 -5.04 0.11
N TRP A 69 8.91 -5.60 -1.01
CA TRP A 69 8.05 -6.19 -2.04
C TRP A 69 8.27 -7.69 -2.07
N PHE A 70 7.19 -8.45 -1.93
CA PHE A 70 7.22 -9.90 -2.00
C PHE A 70 6.41 -10.40 -3.20
N THR A 71 6.97 -11.38 -3.88
CA THR A 71 6.29 -12.13 -4.94
C THR A 71 6.30 -13.59 -4.55
N TYR A 72 5.16 -14.24 -4.59
CA TYR A 72 5.01 -15.66 -4.25
C TYR A 72 3.89 -16.29 -5.09
N TYR A 73 3.82 -17.61 -5.08
CA TYR A 73 2.68 -18.32 -5.66
C TYR A 73 1.60 -18.43 -4.59
N GLY A 74 0.46 -17.77 -4.83
CA GLY A 74 -0.69 -17.79 -3.94
C GLY A 74 -1.52 -19.06 -4.06
N ASN A 75 -2.65 -19.08 -3.37
CA ASN A 75 -3.59 -20.20 -3.42
C ASN A 75 -4.61 -20.10 -4.57
N THR A 76 -4.60 -19.01 -5.32
CA THR A 76 -5.45 -18.82 -6.49
C THR A 76 -4.98 -19.72 -7.63
N VAL A 77 -5.89 -20.53 -8.18
CA VAL A 77 -5.58 -21.44 -9.27
C VAL A 77 -6.42 -21.04 -10.50
N VAL A 78 -5.74 -20.78 -11.62
CA VAL A 78 -6.37 -20.53 -12.92
C VAL A 78 -5.81 -21.54 -13.92
N ASP A 79 -6.67 -22.23 -14.64
CA ASP A 79 -6.30 -23.28 -15.62
C ASP A 79 -5.34 -24.35 -15.03
N GLY A 80 -5.52 -24.70 -13.76
CA GLY A 80 -4.71 -25.70 -13.06
C GLY A 80 -3.34 -25.21 -12.60
N GLN A 81 -3.05 -23.92 -12.71
CA GLN A 81 -1.78 -23.31 -12.28
C GLN A 81 -1.98 -22.32 -11.14
N PHE A 82 -1.10 -22.37 -10.13
CA PHE A 82 -1.07 -21.37 -9.09
C PHE A 82 -0.68 -20.02 -9.68
N GLN A 83 -1.42 -18.98 -9.30
CA GLN A 83 -1.16 -17.62 -9.75
C GLN A 83 -0.10 -16.96 -8.87
N GLN A 84 0.69 -16.10 -9.50
CA GLN A 84 1.66 -15.27 -8.81
C GLN A 84 0.91 -14.13 -8.11
N GLU A 85 1.23 -13.91 -6.84
CA GLU A 85 0.67 -12.86 -6.01
C GLU A 85 1.77 -11.95 -5.47
N HIS A 86 1.41 -10.72 -5.14
CA HIS A 86 2.34 -9.70 -4.70
C HIS A 86 1.85 -9.04 -3.42
N ASP A 87 2.75 -8.99 -2.44
CA ASP A 87 2.54 -8.26 -1.18
C ASP A 87 3.49 -7.07 -1.09
N ILE A 88 2.95 -5.95 -0.63
CA ILE A 88 3.75 -4.89 -0.03
C ILE A 88 3.81 -5.18 1.45
N VAL A 89 5.01 -5.29 2.00
CA VAL A 89 5.21 -5.57 3.42
C VAL A 89 5.80 -4.35 4.11
N LEU A 90 5.06 -3.81 5.06
CA LEU A 90 5.49 -2.72 5.93
C LEU A 90 5.97 -3.31 7.25
N LYS A 91 7.18 -3.00 7.68
CA LYS A 91 7.77 -3.48 8.94
C LYS A 91 8.23 -2.34 9.83
N ASN A 92 7.88 -2.40 11.09
CA ASN A 92 8.49 -1.60 12.14
C ASN A 92 9.17 -2.54 13.13
N ILE A 93 10.50 -2.53 13.10
CA ILE A 93 11.32 -3.46 13.88
C ILE A 93 11.68 -2.81 15.22
N VAL A 94 11.15 -3.36 16.29
CA VAL A 94 11.43 -2.92 17.67
C VAL A 94 12.76 -3.50 18.17
N LYS A 95 13.01 -4.77 17.86
CA LYS A 95 14.25 -5.46 18.22
C LYS A 95 14.63 -6.48 17.15
N LYS A 96 15.93 -6.56 16.84
CA LYS A 96 16.46 -7.48 15.81
C LYS A 96 17.78 -8.10 16.26
N SER A 97 17.98 -9.37 15.90
CA SER A 97 19.26 -10.08 15.92
C SER A 97 19.45 -10.86 14.63
N ASP A 98 20.54 -11.60 14.49
CA ASP A 98 20.79 -12.45 13.29
C ASP A 98 19.79 -13.61 13.15
N THR A 99 19.11 -13.98 14.22
CA THR A 99 18.25 -15.17 14.27
C THR A 99 16.75 -14.86 14.45
N TYR A 100 16.41 -13.64 14.84
CA TYR A 100 15.02 -13.21 15.02
C TYR A 100 14.84 -11.71 14.86
N TRP A 101 13.59 -11.31 14.67
CA TRP A 101 13.14 -9.92 14.84
C TRP A 101 11.82 -9.89 15.61
N ALA A 102 11.58 -8.79 16.31
CA ALA A 102 10.34 -8.52 17.01
C ALA A 102 9.84 -7.12 16.62
N GLY A 103 8.55 -6.99 16.37
CA GLY A 103 7.98 -5.73 15.93
C GLY A 103 6.61 -5.90 15.29
N TYR A 104 6.30 -5.01 14.38
CA TYR A 104 5.02 -4.95 13.69
C TYR A 104 5.22 -5.16 12.19
N GLN A 105 4.32 -5.90 11.59
CA GLN A 105 4.30 -6.12 10.15
C GLN A 105 2.87 -5.97 9.63
N THR A 106 2.71 -5.32 8.50
CA THR A 106 1.48 -5.31 7.73
C THR A 106 1.78 -5.78 6.33
N ASN A 107 1.02 -6.77 5.88
CA ASN A 107 1.03 -7.24 4.50
C ASN A 107 -0.17 -6.62 3.78
N ILE A 108 0.07 -6.12 2.58
CA ILE A 108 -0.94 -5.54 1.70
C ILE A 108 -0.90 -6.34 0.40
N ASN A 109 -1.89 -7.21 0.22
CA ASN A 109 -2.00 -8.05 -0.96
C ASN A 109 -2.61 -7.24 -2.11
N ILE A 110 -1.93 -7.22 -3.25
CA ILE A 110 -2.31 -6.40 -4.40
C ILE A 110 -3.44 -7.03 -5.18
N GLU A 111 -3.43 -8.34 -5.37
CA GLU A 111 -4.43 -9.06 -6.15
C GLU A 111 -5.76 -9.13 -5.41
N HIS A 112 -5.72 -9.40 -4.11
CA HIS A 112 -6.93 -9.52 -3.29
C HIS A 112 -7.42 -8.18 -2.73
N GLN A 113 -6.65 -7.11 -2.90
CA GLN A 113 -7.00 -5.76 -2.40
C GLN A 113 -7.27 -5.78 -0.89
N THR A 114 -6.45 -6.53 -0.15
CA THR A 114 -6.59 -6.70 1.30
C THR A 114 -5.33 -6.29 2.03
N ARG A 115 -5.48 -6.03 3.32
CA ARG A 115 -4.39 -5.76 4.25
C ARG A 115 -4.54 -6.62 5.50
N SER A 116 -3.46 -7.16 5.99
CA SER A 116 -3.41 -7.92 7.23
C SER A 116 -2.27 -7.43 8.10
N SER A 117 -2.53 -7.25 9.38
CA SER A 117 -1.51 -6.81 10.35
C SER A 117 -1.09 -7.97 11.24
N ARG A 118 0.20 -8.09 11.44
CA ARG A 118 0.83 -9.11 12.25
C ARG A 118 1.71 -8.44 13.30
N ILE A 119 1.63 -8.95 14.51
CA ILE A 119 2.55 -8.60 15.57
C ILE A 119 3.45 -9.81 15.76
N ASP A 120 4.72 -9.71 15.38
CA ASP A 120 5.66 -10.80 15.60
C ASP A 120 6.05 -10.86 17.05
N GLY A 121 5.71 -12.02 17.62
CA GLY A 121 6.00 -12.29 19.01
C GLY A 121 5.05 -13.28 19.68
N LYS A 122 3.88 -13.54 19.15
CA LYS A 122 2.98 -14.58 19.67
C LYS A 122 2.46 -15.50 18.60
N THR A 123 2.62 -16.80 18.80
CA THR A 123 1.82 -17.83 18.13
C THR A 123 0.53 -18.08 18.91
N PRO A 124 -0.62 -18.25 18.23
CA PRO A 124 -0.84 -18.21 16.79
C PRO A 124 -0.99 -16.78 16.27
N TYR A 125 -0.57 -16.59 15.04
CA TYR A 125 -0.71 -15.32 14.29
C TYR A 125 -2.17 -14.88 14.26
N GLN A 126 -2.49 -13.79 14.94
CA GLN A 126 -3.79 -13.15 14.76
C GLN A 126 -3.66 -12.12 13.64
N THR A 127 -3.75 -12.57 12.41
CA THR A 127 -3.94 -11.69 11.26
C THR A 127 -5.38 -11.24 11.23
N LYS A 128 -5.63 -9.96 11.41
CA LYS A 128 -6.93 -9.37 11.09
C LYS A 128 -6.85 -8.91 9.63
N GLU A 129 -7.43 -9.68 8.75
CA GLU A 129 -7.56 -9.28 7.35
C GLU A 129 -8.70 -8.27 7.20
N ALA A 130 -8.48 -7.24 6.41
CA ALA A 130 -9.46 -6.22 6.06
C ALA A 130 -9.24 -5.76 4.62
N PRO A 131 -10.30 -5.42 3.88
CA PRO A 131 -10.15 -4.82 2.57
C PRO A 131 -9.46 -3.45 2.68
N VAL A 132 -8.76 -3.05 1.62
CA VAL A 132 -8.31 -1.66 1.46
C VAL A 132 -9.51 -0.75 1.24
N THR A 133 -9.43 0.49 1.71
CA THR A 133 -10.55 1.44 1.60
C THR A 133 -10.71 2.01 0.19
N VAL A 134 -9.64 1.94 -0.61
CA VAL A 134 -9.60 2.36 -2.01
C VAL A 134 -8.78 1.34 -2.79
N PRO A 135 -9.22 0.91 -3.98
CA PRO A 135 -8.44 -0.03 -4.79
C PRO A 135 -7.01 0.45 -5.02
N ILE A 136 -6.06 -0.46 -4.84
CA ILE A 136 -4.63 -0.21 -5.09
C ILE A 136 -4.46 0.08 -6.59
N ALA A 137 -3.67 1.09 -6.91
CA ALA A 137 -3.40 1.49 -8.28
C ALA A 137 -1.91 1.44 -8.59
N THR A 138 -1.56 1.11 -9.83
CA THR A 138 -0.20 1.25 -10.33
C THR A 138 -0.17 2.36 -11.37
N ILE A 139 0.57 3.42 -11.09
CA ILE A 139 0.71 4.59 -11.96
C ILE A 139 2.20 4.88 -12.14
N ASN A 140 2.66 5.02 -13.38
CA ASN A 140 4.07 5.26 -13.72
C ASN A 140 5.03 4.24 -13.06
N GLY A 141 4.61 2.98 -12.97
CA GLY A 141 5.40 1.92 -12.32
C GLY A 141 5.51 2.04 -10.80
N ARG A 142 4.71 2.91 -10.17
CA ARG A 142 4.62 3.07 -8.72
C ARG A 142 3.30 2.53 -8.21
N THR A 143 3.34 1.75 -7.15
CA THR A 143 2.13 1.29 -6.47
C THR A 143 1.64 2.35 -5.51
N LEU A 144 0.39 2.77 -5.71
CA LEU A 144 -0.29 3.77 -4.90
C LEU A 144 -1.34 3.08 -4.03
N LEU A 145 -1.37 3.50 -2.78
CA LEU A 145 -2.35 3.08 -1.78
C LEU A 145 -3.07 4.30 -1.23
N GLY A 146 -4.31 4.11 -0.78
CA GLY A 146 -5.04 5.13 -0.05
C GLY A 146 -4.24 5.57 1.18
N ILE A 147 -4.00 6.87 1.33
CA ILE A 147 -3.15 7.37 2.42
C ILE A 147 -3.71 7.03 3.81
N ARG A 148 -5.03 6.87 3.91
CA ARG A 148 -5.70 6.42 5.14
C ARG A 148 -5.34 4.96 5.47
N ASP A 149 -5.28 4.09 4.47
CA ASP A 149 -4.88 2.70 4.68
C ASP A 149 -3.45 2.60 5.20
N ILE A 150 -2.53 3.43 4.68
CA ILE A 150 -1.15 3.50 5.18
C ILE A 150 -1.15 3.95 6.66
N ALA A 151 -1.86 5.03 6.98
CA ALA A 151 -1.91 5.55 8.36
C ALA A 151 -2.47 4.51 9.35
N GLU A 152 -3.54 3.81 8.97
CA GLU A 152 -4.12 2.74 9.79
C GLU A 152 -3.16 1.55 9.96
N CYS A 153 -2.47 1.15 8.88
CA CYS A 153 -1.48 0.07 8.91
C CYS A 153 -0.27 0.40 9.79
N THR A 154 0.02 1.66 9.98
CA THR A 154 1.17 2.17 10.72
C THR A 154 0.80 2.78 12.08
N TYR A 155 -0.42 2.59 12.53
CA TYR A 155 -0.96 3.10 13.80
C TYR A 155 -0.84 4.61 13.98
N SER A 156 -0.87 5.37 12.89
CA SER A 156 -0.69 6.82 12.87
C SER A 156 -2.01 7.56 12.75
N ASP A 157 -2.05 8.79 13.23
CA ASP A 157 -3.21 9.67 13.07
C ASP A 157 -3.09 10.43 11.74
N ILE A 158 -4.25 10.69 11.12
CA ILE A 158 -4.32 11.39 9.83
C ILE A 158 -5.36 12.49 9.87
N LYS A 159 -5.02 13.65 9.32
CA LYS A 159 -5.89 14.81 9.19
C LYS A 159 -5.76 15.43 7.80
N TRP A 160 -6.87 15.88 7.24
CA TRP A 160 -6.92 16.64 6.01
C TRP A 160 -7.15 18.13 6.31
N ASP A 161 -6.29 18.96 5.77
CA ASP A 161 -6.48 20.41 5.74
C ASP A 161 -6.88 20.84 4.32
N SER A 162 -8.15 21.21 4.17
CA SER A 162 -8.70 21.59 2.87
C SER A 162 -8.24 22.97 2.40
N ALA A 163 -7.84 23.85 3.30
CA ALA A 163 -7.39 25.19 2.95
C ALA A 163 -6.00 25.15 2.30
N SER A 164 -5.11 24.32 2.80
CA SER A 164 -3.75 24.14 2.27
C SER A 164 -3.62 22.92 1.36
N GLN A 165 -4.68 22.17 1.10
CA GLN A 165 -4.66 20.89 0.37
C GLN A 165 -3.58 19.93 0.92
N THR A 166 -3.49 19.83 2.25
CA THR A 166 -2.44 19.08 2.93
C THR A 166 -3.01 17.92 3.72
N VAL A 167 -2.45 16.73 3.50
CA VAL A 167 -2.60 15.59 4.39
C VAL A 167 -1.52 15.65 5.46
N GLN A 168 -1.94 15.74 6.71
CA GLN A 168 -1.05 15.72 7.87
C GLN A 168 -1.12 14.35 8.53
N ILE A 169 0.02 13.68 8.62
CA ILE A 169 0.19 12.40 9.33
C ILE A 169 0.99 12.70 10.60
N THR A 170 0.51 12.21 11.72
CA THR A 170 1.22 12.25 13.00
C THR A 170 1.53 10.83 13.42
N THR A 171 2.81 10.49 13.52
CA THR A 171 3.25 9.18 13.99
C THR A 171 3.10 9.07 15.51
N LYS A 172 3.01 7.84 15.99
CA LYS A 172 2.99 7.56 17.43
C LYS A 172 4.30 6.87 17.81
N PRO A 173 4.83 7.14 19.00
CA PRO A 173 5.91 6.32 19.55
C PRO A 173 5.50 4.86 19.57
N VAL A 174 6.42 3.96 19.23
CA VAL A 174 6.14 2.51 19.12
C VAL A 174 5.60 1.92 20.42
N GLU A 175 5.93 2.51 21.56
CA GLU A 175 5.44 2.14 22.89
C GLU A 175 3.91 2.29 23.02
N GLN A 176 3.30 3.12 22.17
CA GLN A 176 1.85 3.34 22.13
C GLN A 176 1.14 2.40 21.13
N PHE A 177 1.89 1.58 20.39
CA PHE A 177 1.28 0.64 19.47
C PHE A 177 0.57 -0.49 20.23
N PRO A 178 -0.48 -1.08 19.65
CA PRO A 178 -1.19 -2.17 20.26
C PRO A 178 -0.25 -3.32 20.65
N LYS A 179 -0.41 -3.87 21.87
CA LYS A 179 0.35 -5.03 22.37
C LYS A 179 1.89 -4.84 22.38
N TYR A 180 2.36 -3.63 22.56
CA TYR A 180 3.81 -3.37 22.65
C TYR A 180 4.51 -4.19 23.72
N SER A 181 3.88 -4.38 24.89
CA SER A 181 4.38 -5.25 25.96
C SER A 181 4.61 -6.70 25.50
N ASP A 182 3.70 -7.22 24.66
CA ASP A 182 3.79 -8.58 24.13
C ASP A 182 4.98 -8.72 23.17
N VAL A 183 5.24 -7.69 22.37
CA VAL A 183 6.42 -7.61 21.47
C VAL A 183 7.71 -7.61 22.27
N LEU A 184 7.78 -6.83 23.35
CA LEU A 184 8.95 -6.80 24.22
C LEU A 184 9.18 -8.12 24.96
N GLU A 185 8.13 -8.74 25.47
CA GLU A 185 8.22 -10.04 26.14
C GLU A 185 8.81 -11.11 25.19
N TYR A 186 8.29 -11.18 23.96
CA TYR A 186 8.81 -12.09 22.95
C TYR A 186 10.29 -11.79 22.62
N ALA A 187 10.65 -10.53 22.42
CA ALA A 187 12.02 -10.14 22.15
C ALA A 187 12.98 -10.60 23.27
N ASN A 188 12.55 -10.46 24.52
CA ASN A 188 13.35 -10.86 25.69
C ASN A 188 13.50 -12.39 25.80
N ILE A 189 12.44 -13.16 25.51
CA ILE A 189 12.48 -14.63 25.47
C ILE A 189 13.47 -15.08 24.39
N ARG A 190 13.39 -14.54 23.18
CA ARG A 190 14.26 -14.92 22.06
C ARG A 190 15.73 -14.56 22.34
N GLU A 191 15.98 -13.44 22.97
CA GLU A 191 17.34 -13.06 23.39
C GLU A 191 17.92 -14.03 24.43
N GLY A 192 17.10 -14.44 25.40
CA GLY A 192 17.48 -15.44 26.40
C GLY A 192 17.80 -16.82 25.78
N ASP A 193 17.01 -17.25 24.77
CA ASP A 193 17.25 -18.51 24.06
C ASP A 193 18.54 -18.45 23.25
N THR A 194 18.81 -17.36 22.56
CA THR A 194 20.05 -17.20 21.78
C THR A 194 21.29 -17.25 22.68
N LYS A 195 21.26 -16.63 23.86
CA LYS A 195 22.36 -16.70 24.84
C LYS A 195 22.58 -18.11 25.37
N ARG A 196 21.55 -18.90 25.58
CA ARG A 196 21.64 -20.29 26.04
C ARG A 196 22.23 -21.26 25.00
N LEU A 197 22.06 -20.96 23.70
CA LEU A 197 22.61 -21.77 22.62
C LEU A 197 24.10 -21.48 22.33
N GLN A 198 24.64 -20.40 22.88
CA GLN A 198 26.04 -19.98 22.72
C GLN A 198 26.92 -20.39 23.92
N THR A 199 26.35 -20.92 24.98
CA THR A 199 27.03 -21.48 26.16
C THR A 199 27.05 -23.01 26.10
#